data_3f63ad3938c5558f61b6a1cae23209f3
#
_entry.id   3f63ad3938c5558f61b6a1cae23209f3
#
_cell.length_a   1.000
_cell.length_b   1.000
_cell.length_c   1.000
_cell.angle_alpha   90.00
_cell.angle_beta   90.00
_cell.angle_gamma   90.00
#
_symmetry.space_group_name_H-M   'P 1'
#
loop_
_entity.id
_entity.type
_entity.pdbx_description
1 polymer ?
#
loop_
_entity_poly.entity_id
_entity_poly.type
_entity_poly.pdbx_seq_one_letter_code
_entity_poly.pdbx_strand_id
1 'polypeptide(L)'
;FFTLQQNITFMSNSQEEVLLTPDAIAPLIPHGEECSSGSGEKVTITHRLGGNFTVMTLQGMYRIAAKDADALGEIKAESLSKNDHAGAEPATEDEIRENLKSVFDPEIPVNVVDLGLIYRVEIEQLNDRGRVAFVDLTLTAPGCGMGPVIAEDVKGKVLELPGVDDAEVEIVWDPPWTQDLISEEGKMELGLI
;
A
#
# COMPACT_ATOMS: atom_id res chain seq x y z
N PHE A 1 28.44 11.72 41.45
CA PHE A 1 27.08 12.12 41.05
C PHE A 1 27.07 12.29 39.54
N PHE A 2 26.70 11.23 38.81
CA PHE A 2 26.44 11.28 37.38
C PHE A 2 24.94 11.09 37.19
N THR A 3 24.27 12.14 36.78
CA THR A 3 22.86 12.12 36.43
C THR A 3 22.75 11.60 34.99
N LEU A 4 22.27 10.38 34.82
CA LEU A 4 21.85 9.84 33.53
C LEU A 4 20.55 10.53 33.14
N GLN A 5 20.63 11.46 32.20
CA GLN A 5 19.49 12.08 31.54
C GLN A 5 19.06 11.15 30.44
N GLN A 6 18.01 10.36 30.68
CA GLN A 6 17.35 9.55 29.66
C GLN A 6 16.65 10.50 28.69
N ASN A 7 17.22 10.65 27.50
CA ASN A 7 16.54 11.24 26.38
C ASN A 7 15.43 10.27 25.90
N ILE A 8 14.23 10.48 26.39
CA ILE A 8 13.03 9.94 25.76
C ILE A 8 12.84 10.75 24.48
N THR A 9 13.31 10.21 23.37
CA THR A 9 12.97 10.73 22.05
C THR A 9 11.49 10.41 21.81
N PHE A 10 10.63 11.38 22.12
CA PHE A 10 9.29 11.42 21.58
C PHE A 10 9.45 11.42 20.06
N MET A 11 8.98 10.38 19.39
CA MET A 11 8.75 10.41 17.95
C MET A 11 7.70 11.49 17.70
N SER A 12 8.18 12.69 17.41
CA SER A 12 7.38 13.78 16.91
C SER A 12 6.80 13.33 15.59
N ASN A 13 5.49 13.08 15.56
CA ASN A 13 4.70 12.99 14.35
C ASN A 13 4.66 14.41 13.75
N SER A 14 5.77 14.85 13.14
CA SER A 14 5.86 16.14 12.47
C SER A 14 5.04 16.07 11.21
N GLN A 15 3.83 16.61 11.26
CA GLN A 15 3.01 16.89 10.08
C GLN A 15 3.83 17.80 9.17
N GLU A 16 4.28 17.28 8.05
CA GLU A 16 5.09 18.00 7.08
C GLU A 16 4.18 18.68 6.06
N GLU A 17 4.26 19.99 5.99
CA GLU A 17 3.54 20.78 4.99
C GLU A 17 4.35 20.86 3.70
N VAL A 18 3.77 20.47 2.59
CA VAL A 18 4.37 20.47 1.26
C VAL A 18 3.46 21.19 0.27
N LEU A 19 4.04 21.77 -0.77
CA LEU A 19 3.28 22.31 -1.90
C LEU A 19 3.15 21.22 -2.97
N LEU A 20 1.94 20.88 -3.37
CA LEU A 20 1.73 19.99 -4.50
C LEU A 20 2.21 20.65 -5.79
N THR A 21 2.98 19.89 -6.57
CA THR A 21 3.29 20.25 -7.94
C THR A 21 2.08 19.95 -8.84
N PRO A 22 1.92 20.64 -10.00
CA PRO A 22 0.78 20.40 -10.87
C PRO A 22 0.74 18.95 -11.35
N ASP A 23 -0.49 18.45 -11.54
CA ASP A 23 -0.83 17.19 -12.21
C ASP A 23 -0.83 15.90 -11.36
N ALA A 24 -0.89 15.96 -10.04
CA ALA A 24 -1.19 14.77 -9.26
C ALA A 24 -2.69 14.45 -9.30
N ILE A 25 -3.06 13.32 -9.91
CA ILE A 25 -4.39 12.72 -9.77
C ILE A 25 -4.32 11.79 -8.57
N ALA A 26 -5.12 12.07 -7.56
CA ALA A 26 -5.11 11.30 -6.32
C ALA A 26 -6.53 10.88 -5.89
N PRO A 27 -6.74 9.63 -5.48
CA PRO A 27 -8.04 9.20 -4.95
C PRO A 27 -8.32 9.83 -3.58
N LEU A 28 -9.54 10.33 -3.41
CA LEU A 28 -10.06 10.86 -2.16
C LEU A 28 -10.37 9.72 -1.19
N ILE A 29 -9.88 9.81 0.04
CA ILE A 29 -10.15 8.84 1.09
C ILE A 29 -11.42 9.26 1.86
N PRO A 30 -12.36 8.37 2.15
CA PRO A 30 -12.39 6.93 1.87
C PRO A 30 -13.13 6.55 0.58
N HIS A 31 -13.54 7.51 -0.24
CA HIS A 31 -14.50 7.31 -1.34
C HIS A 31 -13.85 6.73 -2.60
N GLY A 32 -12.53 6.86 -2.76
CA GLY A 32 -11.80 6.37 -3.92
C GLY A 32 -12.04 7.18 -5.21
N GLU A 33 -12.79 8.28 -5.15
CA GLU A 33 -13.01 9.16 -6.30
C GLU A 33 -11.72 9.87 -6.69
N GLU A 34 -11.35 9.80 -7.95
CA GLU A 34 -10.18 10.52 -8.46
C GLU A 34 -10.45 12.03 -8.50
N CYS A 35 -9.62 12.76 -7.80
CA CYS A 35 -9.65 14.22 -7.84
C CYS A 35 -8.30 14.75 -8.31
N SER A 36 -8.31 15.77 -9.17
CA SER A 36 -7.12 16.53 -9.52
C SER A 36 -6.94 17.63 -8.49
N SER A 37 -5.85 17.62 -7.75
CA SER A 37 -5.49 18.74 -6.89
C SER A 37 -4.91 19.89 -7.72
N GLY A 38 -5.30 21.11 -7.40
CA GLY A 38 -4.80 22.30 -8.08
C GLY A 38 -3.31 22.50 -7.81
N SER A 39 -2.59 22.96 -8.86
CA SER A 39 -1.18 23.35 -8.77
C SER A 39 -0.94 24.36 -7.64
N GLY A 40 0.02 24.06 -6.77
CA GLY A 40 0.43 24.94 -5.67
C GLY A 40 -0.44 24.84 -4.43
N GLU A 41 -1.33 23.84 -4.33
CA GLU A 41 -2.09 23.59 -3.11
C GLU A 41 -1.15 23.14 -1.98
N LYS A 42 -1.36 23.72 -0.79
CA LYS A 42 -0.59 23.36 0.40
C LYS A 42 -1.26 22.15 1.07
N VAL A 43 -0.52 21.07 1.20
CA VAL A 43 -0.98 19.84 1.78
C VAL A 43 -0.13 19.44 2.98
N THR A 44 -0.73 18.70 3.90
CA THR A 44 -0.03 18.15 5.07
C THR A 44 0.10 16.64 4.90
N ILE A 45 1.32 16.12 4.87
CA ILE A 45 1.56 14.67 4.86
C ILE A 45 1.21 14.14 6.26
N THR A 46 0.22 13.25 6.33
CA THR A 46 -0.22 12.64 7.59
C THR A 46 0.37 11.25 7.79
N HIS A 47 0.51 10.47 6.73
CA HIS A 47 1.09 9.12 6.80
C HIS A 47 1.98 8.84 5.58
N ARG A 48 3.00 7.98 5.83
CA ARG A 48 3.89 7.43 4.80
C ARG A 48 3.90 5.91 5.01
N LEU A 49 3.17 5.17 4.18
CA LEU A 49 3.01 3.72 4.32
C LEU A 49 3.26 3.03 2.99
N GLY A 50 4.14 2.03 2.96
CA GLY A 50 4.43 1.24 1.76
C GLY A 50 4.91 2.05 0.55
N GLY A 51 5.53 3.23 0.78
CA GLY A 51 5.95 4.16 -0.28
C GLY A 51 4.84 5.09 -0.77
N ASN A 52 3.60 4.90 -0.32
CA ASN A 52 2.48 5.80 -0.59
C ASN A 52 2.35 6.86 0.49
N PHE A 53 1.68 7.96 0.15
CA PHE A 53 1.51 9.10 1.04
C PHE A 53 0.03 9.38 1.23
N THR A 54 -0.39 9.54 2.48
CA THR A 54 -1.70 10.12 2.79
C THR A 54 -1.49 11.60 3.10
N VAL A 55 -2.17 12.46 2.36
CA VAL A 55 -2.08 13.91 2.51
C VAL A 55 -3.43 14.49 2.86
N MET A 56 -3.42 15.50 3.71
CA MET A 56 -4.62 16.26 4.08
C MET A 56 -4.61 17.62 3.38
N THR A 57 -5.74 17.98 2.80
CA THR A 57 -6.01 19.28 2.18
C THR A 57 -7.24 19.93 2.84
N LEU A 58 -7.62 21.12 2.39
CA LEU A 58 -8.88 21.75 2.80
C LEU A 58 -10.13 21.01 2.29
N GLN A 59 -10.00 20.16 1.28
CA GLN A 59 -11.10 19.45 0.63
C GLN A 59 -11.26 18.02 1.17
N GLY A 60 -10.25 17.48 1.87
CA GLY A 60 -10.26 16.13 2.42
C GLY A 60 -8.89 15.48 2.45
N MET A 61 -8.88 14.17 2.66
CA MET A 61 -7.67 13.34 2.61
C MET A 61 -7.54 12.68 1.23
N TYR A 62 -6.32 12.69 0.70
CA TYR A 62 -5.99 12.09 -0.57
C TYR A 62 -4.84 11.11 -0.41
N ARG A 63 -4.83 10.09 -1.26
CA ARG A 63 -3.72 9.14 -1.33
C ARG A 63 -2.89 9.40 -2.58
N ILE A 64 -1.62 9.71 -2.39
CA ILE A 64 -0.64 9.85 -3.47
C ILE A 64 0.18 8.57 -3.53
N ALA A 65 0.15 7.91 -4.68
CA ALA A 65 0.87 6.67 -4.90
C ALA A 65 2.40 6.91 -4.98
N ALA A 66 3.20 5.90 -4.65
CA ALA A 66 4.67 5.98 -4.73
C ALA A 66 5.19 6.43 -6.10
N LYS A 67 4.51 6.02 -7.18
CA LYS A 67 4.83 6.42 -8.56
C LYS A 67 4.69 7.93 -8.82
N ASP A 68 3.87 8.61 -8.01
CA ASP A 68 3.54 10.03 -8.12
C ASP A 68 4.16 10.85 -6.97
N ALA A 69 5.14 10.27 -6.25
CA ALA A 69 5.82 10.91 -5.11
C ALA A 69 6.50 12.24 -5.46
N ASP A 70 6.87 12.43 -6.73
CA ASP A 70 7.42 13.69 -7.24
C ASP A 70 6.43 14.86 -7.13
N ALA A 71 5.12 14.59 -7.08
CA ALA A 71 4.11 15.62 -6.81
C ALA A 71 4.28 16.26 -5.41
N LEU A 72 4.92 15.55 -4.48
CA LEU A 72 5.26 16.02 -3.13
C LEU A 72 6.71 16.51 -3.02
N GLY A 73 7.46 16.55 -4.12
CA GLY A 73 8.90 16.85 -4.10
C GLY A 73 9.76 15.70 -3.58
N GLU A 74 9.17 14.53 -3.39
CA GLU A 74 9.87 13.32 -2.98
C GLU A 74 10.53 12.62 -4.18
N ILE A 75 11.57 11.84 -3.92
CA ILE A 75 12.19 11.02 -4.96
C ILE A 75 11.22 9.85 -5.25
N LYS A 76 10.83 9.71 -6.51
CA LYS A 76 10.05 8.54 -6.93
C LYS A 76 10.79 7.27 -6.49
N ALA A 77 10.08 6.35 -5.84
CA ALA A 77 10.58 4.99 -5.71
C ALA A 77 10.75 4.46 -7.14
N GLU A 78 11.99 4.19 -7.56
CA GLU A 78 12.24 3.51 -8.82
C GLU A 78 11.53 2.16 -8.74
N SER A 79 10.45 2.01 -9.51
CA SER A 79 9.87 0.70 -9.74
C SER A 79 10.97 -0.12 -10.43
N LEU A 80 11.39 -1.20 -9.78
CA LEU A 80 12.32 -2.15 -10.38
C LEU A 80 11.73 -2.58 -11.72
N SER A 81 12.40 -2.26 -12.81
CA SER A 81 11.92 -2.65 -14.14
C SER A 81 12.08 -4.18 -14.25
N LYS A 82 11.20 -4.84 -15.02
CA LYS A 82 11.30 -6.30 -15.28
C LYS A 82 12.70 -6.73 -15.77
N ASN A 83 13.52 -5.81 -16.27
CA ASN A 83 14.87 -6.06 -16.73
C ASN A 83 15.91 -6.17 -15.60
N ASP A 84 15.61 -5.73 -14.39
CA ASP A 84 16.53 -5.77 -13.26
C ASP A 84 16.62 -7.17 -12.60
N HIS A 85 15.72 -8.08 -13.00
CA HIS A 85 15.65 -9.46 -12.49
C HIS A 85 16.37 -10.49 -13.37
N ALA A 86 17.25 -10.06 -14.29
CA ALA A 86 17.98 -10.97 -15.17
C ALA A 86 18.86 -11.95 -14.34
N GLY A 87 18.44 -13.21 -14.27
CA GLY A 87 19.12 -14.26 -13.51
C GLY A 87 18.62 -14.50 -12.09
N ALA A 88 17.59 -13.79 -11.64
CA ALA A 88 16.91 -14.11 -10.39
C ALA A 88 16.01 -15.35 -10.53
N GLU A 89 15.91 -16.14 -9.47
CA GLU A 89 14.95 -17.24 -9.43
C GLU A 89 13.51 -16.67 -9.44
N PRO A 90 12.56 -17.35 -10.12
CA PRO A 90 11.18 -16.92 -10.14
C PRO A 90 10.56 -16.92 -8.75
N ALA A 91 9.85 -15.85 -8.40
CA ALA A 91 9.23 -15.69 -7.09
C ALA A 91 8.26 -16.83 -6.76
N THR A 92 8.22 -17.20 -5.50
CA THR A 92 7.27 -18.14 -4.91
C THR A 92 6.02 -17.43 -4.38
N GLU A 93 4.97 -18.20 -4.07
CA GLU A 93 3.75 -17.66 -3.43
C GLU A 93 4.03 -17.02 -2.07
N ASP A 94 4.98 -17.60 -1.30
CA ASP A 94 5.39 -17.07 0.00
C ASP A 94 6.13 -15.73 -0.16
N GLU A 95 6.99 -15.59 -1.17
CA GLU A 95 7.66 -14.33 -1.48
C GLU A 95 6.69 -13.26 -1.96
N ILE A 96 5.64 -13.64 -2.70
CA ILE A 96 4.53 -12.72 -3.04
C ILE A 96 3.85 -12.24 -1.76
N ARG A 97 3.47 -13.15 -0.84
CA ARG A 97 2.84 -12.76 0.43
C ARG A 97 3.72 -11.84 1.25
N GLU A 98 5.02 -12.12 1.33
CA GLU A 98 5.95 -11.27 2.07
C GLU A 98 6.08 -9.87 1.43
N ASN A 99 6.15 -9.80 0.09
CA ASN A 99 6.20 -8.51 -0.61
C ASN A 99 4.91 -7.69 -0.40
N LEU A 100 3.76 -8.35 -0.32
CA LEU A 100 2.47 -7.71 -0.05
C LEU A 100 2.36 -7.08 1.33
N LYS A 101 3.24 -7.38 2.29
CA LYS A 101 3.36 -6.64 3.56
C LYS A 101 3.77 -5.17 3.37
N SER A 102 4.22 -4.80 2.18
CA SER A 102 4.47 -3.41 1.82
C SER A 102 3.21 -2.64 1.38
N VAL A 103 2.08 -3.32 1.20
CA VAL A 103 0.79 -2.71 0.84
C VAL A 103 -0.04 -2.47 2.10
N PHE A 104 -0.58 -1.27 2.24
CA PHE A 104 -1.35 -0.85 3.40
C PHE A 104 -2.73 -0.35 2.99
N ASP A 105 -3.71 -0.57 3.86
CA ASP A 105 -4.96 0.18 3.79
C ASP A 105 -4.67 1.65 4.13
N PRO A 106 -5.17 2.63 3.38
CA PRO A 106 -4.86 4.04 3.64
C PRO A 106 -5.43 4.58 4.95
N GLU A 107 -6.39 3.89 5.56
CA GLU A 107 -7.04 4.28 6.82
C GLU A 107 -6.51 3.48 8.02
N ILE A 108 -5.87 2.32 7.79
CA ILE A 108 -5.43 1.40 8.84
C ILE A 108 -3.91 1.24 8.76
N PRO A 109 -3.15 1.55 9.83
CA PRO A 109 -1.69 1.50 9.82
C PRO A 109 -1.11 0.07 9.89
N VAL A 110 -1.83 -0.91 9.36
CA VAL A 110 -1.42 -2.32 9.28
C VAL A 110 -1.49 -2.76 7.81
N ASN A 111 -0.51 -3.57 7.38
CA ASN A 111 -0.46 -4.05 6.01
C ASN A 111 -1.58 -5.06 5.69
N VAL A 112 -1.88 -5.22 4.41
CA VAL A 112 -3.00 -6.06 3.94
C VAL A 112 -2.86 -7.55 4.31
N VAL A 113 -1.64 -8.04 4.51
CA VAL A 113 -1.38 -9.43 4.92
C VAL A 113 -1.70 -9.62 6.39
N ASP A 114 -1.18 -8.74 7.26
CA ASP A 114 -1.41 -8.81 8.70
C ASP A 114 -2.84 -8.43 9.09
N LEU A 115 -3.53 -7.65 8.26
CA LEU A 115 -4.99 -7.45 8.38
C LEU A 115 -5.80 -8.69 7.98
N GLY A 116 -5.18 -9.72 7.39
CA GLY A 116 -5.88 -10.91 6.92
C GLY A 116 -6.75 -10.66 5.69
N LEU A 117 -6.39 -9.70 4.85
CA LEU A 117 -7.13 -9.36 3.64
C LEU A 117 -6.75 -10.22 2.43
N ILE A 118 -5.61 -10.91 2.47
CA ILE A 118 -5.14 -11.77 1.38
C ILE A 118 -5.59 -13.21 1.64
N TYR A 119 -6.60 -13.66 0.92
CA TYR A 119 -7.17 -14.99 1.10
C TYR A 119 -6.42 -16.05 0.30
N ARG A 120 -6.07 -15.76 -0.94
CA ARG A 120 -5.39 -16.69 -1.84
C ARG A 120 -4.24 -15.99 -2.56
N VAL A 121 -3.15 -16.71 -2.72
CA VAL A 121 -2.07 -16.39 -3.66
C VAL A 121 -1.73 -17.68 -4.36
N GLU A 122 -1.87 -17.73 -5.66
CA GLU A 122 -1.53 -18.88 -6.50
C GLU A 122 -0.77 -18.39 -7.74
N ILE A 123 0.14 -19.21 -8.23
CA ILE A 123 0.90 -18.92 -9.44
C ILE A 123 0.66 -20.02 -10.45
N GLU A 124 0.20 -19.66 -11.63
CA GLU A 124 -0.04 -20.58 -12.73
C GLU A 124 0.81 -20.24 -13.95
N GLN A 125 1.26 -21.28 -14.67
CA GLN A 125 1.90 -21.11 -15.97
C GLN A 125 0.87 -21.22 -17.08
N LEU A 126 0.55 -20.10 -17.72
CA LEU A 126 -0.39 -20.03 -18.83
C LEU A 126 0.35 -19.94 -20.16
N ASN A 127 -0.20 -20.57 -21.20
CA ASN A 127 0.47 -20.69 -22.51
C ASN A 127 0.59 -19.34 -23.25
N ASP A 128 -0.35 -18.44 -23.03
CA ASP A 128 -0.50 -17.16 -23.74
C ASP A 128 -0.06 -15.95 -22.91
N ARG A 129 0.01 -16.08 -21.58
CA ARG A 129 0.30 -14.97 -20.65
C ARG A 129 1.54 -15.20 -19.80
N GLY A 130 2.20 -16.35 -19.93
CA GLY A 130 3.35 -16.68 -19.12
C GLY A 130 2.98 -17.09 -17.70
N ARG A 131 3.75 -16.67 -16.72
CA ARG A 131 3.56 -17.00 -15.31
C ARG A 131 2.70 -15.93 -14.64
N VAL A 132 1.45 -16.29 -14.35
CA VAL A 132 0.42 -15.37 -13.82
C VAL A 132 0.19 -15.64 -12.34
N ALA A 133 0.21 -14.60 -11.53
CA ALA A 133 -0.17 -14.66 -10.12
C ALA A 133 -1.65 -14.29 -9.96
N PHE A 134 -2.40 -15.14 -9.28
CA PHE A 134 -3.80 -14.93 -8.89
C PHE A 134 -3.86 -14.61 -7.41
N VAL A 135 -4.48 -13.48 -7.07
CA VAL A 135 -4.61 -13.02 -5.69
C VAL A 135 -6.07 -12.72 -5.38
N ASP A 136 -6.63 -13.41 -4.37
CA ASP A 136 -7.93 -13.06 -3.84
C ASP A 136 -7.73 -12.12 -2.64
N LEU A 137 -8.26 -10.92 -2.80
CA LEU A 137 -8.22 -9.84 -1.81
C LEU A 137 -9.62 -9.62 -1.27
N THR A 138 -9.76 -9.45 0.05
CA THR A 138 -10.99 -8.96 0.66
C THR A 138 -10.79 -7.57 1.28
N LEU A 139 -11.86 -6.98 1.79
CA LEU A 139 -11.82 -5.68 2.45
C LEU A 139 -12.49 -5.78 3.82
N THR A 140 -12.12 -4.89 4.73
CA THR A 140 -12.67 -4.85 6.10
C THR A 140 -14.16 -4.53 6.14
N ALA A 141 -14.68 -3.85 5.10
CA ALA A 141 -16.09 -3.53 4.98
C ALA A 141 -16.56 -3.57 3.52
N PRO A 142 -17.76 -4.11 3.24
CA PRO A 142 -18.38 -4.00 1.92
C PRO A 142 -18.61 -2.53 1.55
N GLY A 143 -18.30 -2.18 0.29
CA GLY A 143 -18.52 -0.82 -0.21
C GLY A 143 -17.39 0.18 0.11
N CYS A 144 -16.25 -0.28 0.62
CA CYS A 144 -15.06 0.57 0.74
C CYS A 144 -14.64 1.08 -0.66
N GLY A 145 -14.70 2.39 -0.87
CA GLY A 145 -14.32 3.02 -2.14
C GLY A 145 -12.84 2.86 -2.50
N MET A 146 -12.00 2.53 -1.49
CA MET A 146 -10.56 2.31 -1.69
C MET A 146 -10.21 0.91 -2.20
N GLY A 147 -11.18 -0.01 -2.27
CA GLY A 147 -10.95 -1.39 -2.74
C GLY A 147 -10.21 -1.48 -4.07
N PRO A 148 -10.66 -0.81 -5.13
CA PRO A 148 -9.96 -0.81 -6.42
C PRO A 148 -8.53 -0.27 -6.34
N VAL A 149 -8.28 0.74 -5.48
CA VAL A 149 -6.96 1.33 -5.29
C VAL A 149 -6.01 0.36 -4.61
N ILE A 150 -6.49 -0.34 -3.57
CA ILE A 150 -5.71 -1.37 -2.86
C ILE A 150 -5.42 -2.54 -3.80
N ALA A 151 -6.40 -2.97 -4.61
CA ALA A 151 -6.22 -4.05 -5.58
C ALA A 151 -5.15 -3.69 -6.64
N GLU A 152 -5.13 -2.44 -7.11
CA GLU A 152 -4.10 -1.97 -8.05
C GLU A 152 -2.70 -1.93 -7.40
N ASP A 153 -2.60 -1.54 -6.14
CA ASP A 153 -1.33 -1.58 -5.39
C ASP A 153 -0.84 -3.02 -5.22
N VAL A 154 -1.73 -3.94 -4.83
CA VAL A 154 -1.41 -5.37 -4.72
C VAL A 154 -0.90 -5.88 -6.06
N LYS A 155 -1.59 -5.58 -7.17
CA LYS A 155 -1.18 -5.96 -8.52
C LYS A 155 0.20 -5.39 -8.86
N GLY A 156 0.42 -4.11 -8.61
CA GLY A 156 1.70 -3.44 -8.84
C GLY A 156 2.85 -4.13 -8.11
N LYS A 157 2.65 -4.43 -6.82
CA LYS A 157 3.66 -5.10 -5.99
C LYS A 157 3.95 -6.52 -6.43
N VAL A 158 2.96 -7.26 -6.86
CA VAL A 158 3.15 -8.62 -7.40
C VAL A 158 3.97 -8.58 -8.71
N LEU A 159 3.70 -7.61 -9.58
CA LEU A 159 4.40 -7.44 -10.85
C LEU A 159 5.85 -6.95 -10.72
N GLU A 160 6.24 -6.43 -9.54
CA GLU A 160 7.62 -6.08 -9.24
C GLU A 160 8.51 -7.33 -9.02
N LEU A 161 7.92 -8.50 -8.80
CA LEU A 161 8.67 -9.70 -8.44
C LEU A 161 9.23 -10.46 -9.65
N PRO A 162 10.41 -11.11 -9.51
CA PRO A 162 11.04 -11.83 -10.61
C PRO A 162 10.17 -13.01 -11.07
N GLY A 163 10.09 -13.19 -12.39
CA GLY A 163 9.40 -14.32 -12.99
C GLY A 163 7.87 -14.27 -12.88
N VAL A 164 7.29 -13.13 -12.51
CA VAL A 164 5.85 -12.88 -12.64
C VAL A 164 5.62 -12.05 -13.89
N ASP A 165 4.91 -12.62 -14.87
CA ASP A 165 4.64 -11.96 -16.16
C ASP A 165 3.36 -11.12 -16.12
N ASP A 166 2.35 -11.59 -15.36
CA ASP A 166 1.08 -10.89 -15.17
C ASP A 166 0.49 -11.20 -13.79
N ALA A 167 -0.48 -10.41 -13.35
CA ALA A 167 -1.19 -10.59 -12.09
C ALA A 167 -2.68 -10.26 -12.22
N GLU A 168 -3.52 -11.13 -11.68
CA GLU A 168 -4.95 -10.91 -11.52
C GLU A 168 -5.29 -10.80 -10.04
N VAL A 169 -5.94 -9.70 -9.68
CA VAL A 169 -6.38 -9.45 -8.31
C VAL A 169 -7.89 -9.34 -8.30
N GLU A 170 -8.55 -10.24 -7.58
CA GLU A 170 -10.00 -10.27 -7.44
C GLU A 170 -10.40 -9.86 -6.03
N ILE A 171 -11.42 -8.98 -5.93
CA ILE A 171 -12.01 -8.62 -4.63
C ILE A 171 -13.12 -9.63 -4.34
N VAL A 172 -12.92 -10.43 -3.29
CA VAL A 172 -13.85 -11.48 -2.86
C VAL A 172 -14.51 -11.12 -1.53
N TRP A 173 -15.75 -11.59 -1.32
CA TRP A 173 -16.54 -11.28 -0.13
C TRP A 173 -16.95 -12.52 0.66
N ASP A 174 -16.55 -13.69 0.20
CA ASP A 174 -16.82 -14.97 0.85
C ASP A 174 -15.51 -15.76 1.03
N PRO A 175 -15.19 -16.15 2.27
CA PRO A 175 -15.89 -15.84 3.52
C PRO A 175 -15.81 -14.34 3.88
N PRO A 176 -16.78 -13.78 4.64
CA PRO A 176 -16.70 -12.40 5.07
C PRO A 176 -15.51 -12.18 6.01
N TRP A 177 -14.86 -11.04 5.88
CA TRP A 177 -13.75 -10.67 6.75
C TRP A 177 -14.23 -10.45 8.19
N THR A 178 -13.41 -10.88 9.15
CA THR A 178 -13.60 -10.63 10.59
C THR A 178 -12.27 -10.24 11.24
N GLN A 179 -12.32 -9.55 12.38
CA GLN A 179 -11.12 -9.17 13.14
C GLN A 179 -10.28 -10.37 13.61
N ASP A 180 -10.87 -11.58 13.66
CA ASP A 180 -10.13 -12.79 14.02
C ASP A 180 -9.04 -13.15 12.99
N LEU A 181 -9.20 -12.69 11.75
CA LEU A 181 -8.24 -12.90 10.65
C LEU A 181 -6.99 -12.03 10.76
N ILE A 182 -7.01 -11.00 11.62
CA ILE A 182 -5.86 -10.16 11.88
C ILE A 182 -4.78 -10.99 12.58
N SER A 183 -3.53 -10.92 12.08
CA SER A 183 -2.38 -11.56 12.70
C SER A 183 -2.13 -11.05 14.12
N GLU A 184 -1.32 -11.77 14.90
CA GLU A 184 -0.93 -11.30 16.24
C GLU A 184 -0.15 -9.99 16.15
N GLU A 185 0.73 -9.85 15.16
CA GLU A 185 1.47 -8.64 14.87
C GLU A 185 0.53 -7.47 14.55
N GLY A 186 -0.45 -7.69 13.67
CA GLY A 186 -1.45 -6.68 13.34
C GLY A 186 -2.31 -6.28 14.54
N LYS A 187 -2.69 -7.25 15.40
CA LYS A 187 -3.43 -6.95 16.64
C LYS A 187 -2.62 -6.14 17.63
N MET A 188 -1.31 -6.42 17.76
CA MET A 188 -0.41 -5.61 18.61
C MET A 188 -0.29 -4.18 18.09
N GLU A 189 -0.14 -4.01 16.77
CA GLU A 189 -0.02 -2.69 16.16
C GLU A 189 -1.29 -1.86 16.32
N LEU A 190 -2.47 -2.51 16.27
CA LEU A 190 -3.77 -1.88 16.52
C LEU A 190 -4.10 -1.71 18.01
N GLY A 191 -3.28 -2.22 18.91
CA GLY A 191 -3.53 -2.17 20.36
C GLY A 191 -4.72 -3.02 20.80
N LEU A 192 -5.00 -4.12 20.11
CA LEU A 192 -6.10 -5.04 20.41
C LEU A 192 -5.68 -6.15 21.42
N ILE A 193 -4.36 -6.35 21.60
CA ILE A 193 -3.75 -7.27 22.57
C ILE A 193 -2.52 -6.62 23.19
#